data_5ac8507a335a5a83ddc59553ee6d7dbd
#
_entry.id   5ac8507a335a5a83ddc59553ee6d7dbd
#
_cell.length_a   1.000
_cell.length_b   1.000
_cell.length_c   1.000
_cell.angle_alpha   90.00
_cell.angle_beta   90.00
_cell.angle_gamma   90.00
#
_symmetry.space_group_name_H-M   'P 1'
#
loop_
_entity.id
_entity.type
_entity.pdbx_description
1 polymer ?
#
loop_
_entity_poly.entity_id
_entity_poly.type
_entity_poly.pdbx_seq_one_letter_code
_entity_poly.pdbx_strand_id
1 'polypeptide(L)'
;SLTDIIKFEDEKIELDMLPKYYFKEIIDNLLEEQLLDENNYKDLFYNNVSLEKISPNYSLKIEDVIRNINDGLGTNLTINTINSYVENEKLKAFNKLIDEKFSNDKILMLLDNIKDRNDDIVNEYVTDNATVPTIFEYILGIAWYRISNKKGNILDYMNLSLDADLLPKTHAGGGMADIVYKYDEDGYPKHDLLIEATLSESTGQRSMEMEPVSRHLGENIKLTNNENDYALFVAPILEERIIMDFRNRKTYCYPKGNGSYTNGLKIIPINIDILKNLIINNVKYDYIYSWFDKAYKSLEPDPVWFEKEILEKV
;
A
#
# COMPACT_ATOMS: atom_id res chain seq x y z
N SER A 1 5.72 -16.20 -5.29
CA SER A 1 5.65 -17.09 -4.13
C SER A 1 4.44 -18.02 -4.28
N LEU A 2 4.43 -19.15 -3.57
CA LEU A 2 3.27 -20.07 -3.53
C LEU A 2 1.97 -19.37 -3.10
N THR A 3 2.06 -18.26 -2.41
CA THR A 3 0.94 -17.45 -1.91
C THR A 3 0.14 -16.73 -3.00
N ASP A 4 0.71 -16.50 -4.19
CA ASP A 4 -0.02 -15.90 -5.31
C ASP A 4 -0.78 -16.94 -6.15
N ILE A 5 -0.67 -18.22 -5.79
CA ILE A 5 -1.28 -19.34 -6.51
C ILE A 5 -2.45 -19.93 -5.72
N ILE A 6 -2.38 -19.90 -4.39
CA ILE A 6 -3.32 -20.56 -3.48
C ILE A 6 -3.94 -19.52 -2.57
N LYS A 7 -5.26 -19.53 -2.46
CA LYS A 7 -6.02 -18.83 -1.42
C LYS A 7 -6.62 -19.82 -0.44
N PHE A 8 -6.82 -19.36 0.79
CA PHE A 8 -7.51 -20.08 1.84
C PHE A 8 -8.80 -19.33 2.18
N GLU A 9 -9.94 -19.96 1.93
CA GLU A 9 -11.25 -19.37 2.17
C GLU A 9 -12.21 -20.44 2.71
N ASP A 10 -12.97 -20.13 3.75
CA ASP A 10 -13.94 -21.05 4.39
C ASP A 10 -13.35 -22.43 4.73
N GLU A 11 -12.17 -22.47 5.34
CA GLU A 11 -11.44 -23.70 5.68
C GLU A 11 -11.06 -24.57 4.46
N LYS A 12 -11.08 -24.00 3.25
CA LYS A 12 -10.69 -24.67 2.02
C LYS A 12 -9.47 -24.03 1.40
N ILE A 13 -8.62 -24.89 0.84
CA ILE A 13 -7.49 -24.45 0.00
C ILE A 13 -7.96 -24.48 -1.45
N GLU A 14 -7.93 -23.32 -2.10
CA GLU A 14 -8.28 -23.20 -3.52
C GLU A 14 -7.13 -22.57 -4.30
N LEU A 15 -7.05 -22.88 -5.58
CA LEU A 15 -6.18 -22.16 -6.51
C LEU A 15 -6.79 -20.78 -6.78
N ASP A 16 -5.97 -19.73 -6.79
CA ASP A 16 -6.42 -18.40 -7.16
C ASP A 16 -6.92 -18.37 -8.63
N MET A 17 -7.64 -17.31 -8.96
CA MET A 17 -8.46 -17.20 -10.16
C MET A 17 -7.73 -17.59 -11.46
N LEU A 18 -6.57 -17.00 -11.76
CA LEU A 18 -5.84 -17.33 -12.99
C LEU A 18 -5.01 -18.61 -12.90
N PRO A 19 -4.25 -18.88 -11.82
CA PRO A 19 -3.58 -20.15 -11.63
C PRO A 19 -4.50 -21.35 -11.78
N LYS A 20 -5.76 -21.27 -11.32
CA LYS A 20 -6.74 -22.34 -11.47
C LYS A 20 -6.90 -22.79 -12.93
N TYR A 21 -7.06 -21.86 -13.87
CA TYR A 21 -7.25 -22.19 -15.28
C TYR A 21 -5.95 -22.66 -15.94
N TYR A 22 -4.82 -22.08 -15.56
CA TYR A 22 -3.52 -22.50 -16.04
C TYR A 22 -3.18 -23.92 -15.59
N PHE A 23 -3.31 -24.22 -14.32
CA PHE A 23 -3.04 -25.57 -13.79
C PHE A 23 -4.04 -26.60 -14.25
N LYS A 24 -5.29 -26.24 -14.46
CA LYS A 24 -6.28 -27.12 -15.04
C LYS A 24 -5.86 -27.61 -16.44
N GLU A 25 -5.41 -26.70 -17.30
CA GLU A 25 -4.93 -27.06 -18.63
C GLU A 25 -3.72 -28.01 -18.58
N ILE A 26 -2.82 -27.81 -17.63
CA ILE A 26 -1.67 -28.69 -17.42
C ILE A 26 -2.12 -30.06 -16.93
N ILE A 27 -2.95 -30.11 -15.87
CA ILE A 27 -3.36 -31.34 -15.21
C ILE A 27 -4.25 -32.20 -16.13
N ASP A 28 -5.20 -31.58 -16.83
CA ASP A 28 -6.12 -32.30 -17.74
C ASP A 28 -5.38 -32.94 -18.92
N ASN A 29 -4.18 -32.45 -19.27
CA ASN A 29 -3.36 -32.99 -20.34
C ASN A 29 -2.20 -33.91 -19.86
N LEU A 30 -2.01 -34.05 -18.54
CA LEU A 30 -1.08 -35.01 -17.98
C LEU A 30 -1.70 -36.40 -18.03
N LEU A 31 -1.04 -37.34 -18.74
CA LEU A 31 -1.43 -38.76 -18.66
C LEU A 31 -1.05 -39.34 -17.29
N GLU A 32 -1.88 -40.24 -16.74
CA GLU A 32 -1.61 -40.90 -15.45
C GLU A 32 -0.22 -41.54 -15.38
N GLU A 33 0.29 -42.05 -16.51
CA GLU A 33 1.63 -42.66 -16.65
C GLU A 33 2.77 -41.64 -16.51
N GLN A 34 2.47 -40.33 -16.56
CA GLN A 34 3.43 -39.24 -16.40
C GLN A 34 3.42 -38.66 -14.98
N LEU A 35 2.49 -39.08 -14.15
CA LEU A 35 2.50 -38.82 -12.72
C LEU A 35 3.69 -39.58 -12.10
N LEU A 36 4.65 -38.82 -11.71
CA LEU A 36 6.00 -39.18 -11.32
C LEU A 36 6.05 -40.21 -10.21
N ASP A 37 7.00 -41.12 -10.31
CA ASP A 37 7.40 -41.92 -9.17
C ASP A 37 8.01 -41.00 -8.08
N GLU A 38 8.04 -41.52 -6.82
CA GLU A 38 8.45 -40.76 -5.65
C GLU A 38 9.89 -40.19 -5.73
N ASN A 39 10.76 -40.78 -6.57
CA ASN A 39 12.15 -40.35 -6.73
C ASN A 39 12.25 -39.15 -7.71
N ASN A 40 11.47 -39.14 -8.77
CA ASN A 40 11.40 -38.05 -9.71
C ASN A 40 10.72 -36.80 -9.12
N TYR A 41 9.83 -36.99 -8.12
CA TYR A 41 9.14 -35.90 -7.43
C TYR A 41 10.10 -35.01 -6.63
N LYS A 42 11.12 -35.56 -6.00
CA LYS A 42 12.14 -34.79 -5.26
C LYS A 42 13.01 -33.97 -6.18
N ASP A 43 13.43 -34.52 -7.30
CA ASP A 43 14.25 -33.80 -8.28
C ASP A 43 13.49 -32.63 -8.93
N LEU A 44 12.19 -32.77 -9.14
CA LEU A 44 11.31 -31.71 -9.64
C LEU A 44 11.17 -30.55 -8.65
N PHE A 45 10.97 -30.84 -7.39
CA PHE A 45 10.79 -29.80 -6.37
C PHE A 45 12.07 -29.00 -6.07
N TYR A 46 13.24 -29.64 -6.19
CA TYR A 46 14.50 -29.02 -5.78
C TYR A 46 15.36 -28.49 -6.95
N ASN A 47 15.05 -28.81 -8.18
CA ASN A 47 15.94 -28.53 -9.32
C ASN A 47 15.40 -27.57 -10.38
N ASN A 48 14.36 -26.75 -10.11
CA ASN A 48 13.76 -25.82 -11.09
C ASN A 48 13.49 -26.47 -12.45
N VAL A 49 12.82 -27.60 -12.46
CA VAL A 49 12.57 -28.38 -13.68
C VAL A 49 11.48 -27.68 -14.52
N SER A 50 11.75 -27.46 -15.81
CA SER A 50 10.76 -26.91 -16.72
C SER A 50 9.61 -27.90 -16.97
N LEU A 51 8.42 -27.38 -17.30
CA LEU A 51 7.24 -28.16 -17.67
C LEU A 51 7.53 -29.16 -18.81
N GLU A 52 8.37 -28.81 -19.74
CA GLU A 52 8.80 -29.68 -20.86
C GLU A 52 9.54 -30.92 -20.37
N LYS A 53 10.20 -30.88 -19.21
CA LYS A 53 10.85 -32.06 -18.61
C LYS A 53 9.86 -32.94 -17.86
N ILE A 54 8.79 -32.36 -17.30
CA ILE A 54 7.71 -33.10 -16.61
C ILE A 54 6.83 -33.81 -17.64
N SER A 55 6.53 -33.14 -18.73
CA SER A 55 5.69 -33.65 -19.81
C SER A 55 6.29 -33.31 -21.17
N PRO A 56 7.23 -34.14 -21.68
CA PRO A 56 7.93 -33.87 -22.94
C PRO A 56 7.02 -33.73 -24.18
N ASN A 57 5.80 -34.27 -24.07
CA ASN A 57 4.81 -34.23 -25.14
C ASN A 57 3.79 -33.11 -24.97
N TYR A 58 3.86 -32.37 -23.88
CA TYR A 58 2.94 -31.27 -23.61
C TYR A 58 3.49 -29.96 -24.16
N SER A 59 2.75 -29.33 -25.02
CA SER A 59 3.05 -27.98 -25.52
C SER A 59 1.91 -27.07 -25.05
N LEU A 60 2.21 -26.26 -24.01
CA LEU A 60 1.28 -25.24 -23.53
C LEU A 60 1.08 -24.19 -24.61
N LYS A 61 -0.14 -24.08 -25.12
CA LYS A 61 -0.53 -23.01 -26.03
C LYS A 61 -1.25 -21.92 -25.25
N ILE A 62 -0.68 -20.72 -25.23
CA ILE A 62 -1.26 -19.57 -24.53
C ILE A 62 -2.71 -19.31 -24.96
N GLU A 63 -3.02 -19.54 -26.22
CA GLU A 63 -4.35 -19.38 -26.80
C GLU A 63 -5.38 -20.33 -26.14
N ASP A 64 -4.96 -21.57 -25.83
CA ASP A 64 -5.84 -22.54 -25.16
C ASP A 64 -6.10 -22.14 -23.70
N VAL A 65 -5.07 -21.65 -22.99
CA VAL A 65 -5.22 -21.11 -21.65
C VAL A 65 -6.16 -19.90 -21.61
N ILE A 66 -5.98 -18.95 -22.54
CA ILE A 66 -6.86 -17.76 -22.64
C ILE A 66 -8.30 -18.18 -22.96
N ARG A 67 -8.49 -19.18 -23.83
CA ARG A 67 -9.82 -19.72 -24.15
C ARG A 67 -10.48 -20.28 -22.88
N ASN A 68 -9.78 -21.14 -22.13
CA ASN A 68 -10.30 -21.72 -20.89
C ASN A 68 -10.65 -20.66 -19.85
N ILE A 69 -9.83 -19.60 -19.73
CA ILE A 69 -10.11 -18.46 -18.88
C ILE A 69 -11.42 -17.78 -19.33
N ASN A 70 -11.54 -17.48 -20.62
CA ASN A 70 -12.73 -16.84 -21.19
C ASN A 70 -13.99 -17.68 -21.00
N ASP A 71 -13.92 -18.98 -21.27
CA ASP A 71 -15.02 -19.90 -21.09
C ASP A 71 -15.43 -20.02 -19.62
N GLY A 72 -14.46 -20.08 -18.71
CA GLY A 72 -14.71 -20.21 -17.29
C GLY A 72 -15.22 -18.94 -16.62
N LEU A 73 -14.84 -17.77 -17.11
CA LEU A 73 -15.22 -16.46 -16.56
C LEU A 73 -16.34 -15.78 -17.39
N GLY A 74 -16.73 -16.33 -18.54
CA GLY A 74 -17.70 -15.71 -19.44
C GLY A 74 -17.21 -14.37 -20.03
N THR A 75 -15.90 -14.29 -20.36
CA THR A 75 -15.24 -13.08 -20.83
C THR A 75 -14.70 -13.23 -22.26
N ASN A 76 -14.18 -12.15 -22.82
CA ASN A 76 -13.48 -12.13 -24.10
C ASN A 76 -12.09 -11.47 -23.95
N LEU A 77 -11.30 -11.94 -23.00
CA LEU A 77 -9.98 -11.43 -22.71
C LEU A 77 -8.98 -11.84 -23.79
N THR A 78 -7.99 -11.00 -23.99
CA THR A 78 -6.81 -11.27 -24.82
C THR A 78 -5.55 -11.23 -23.92
N ILE A 79 -4.41 -11.65 -24.44
CA ILE A 79 -3.13 -11.57 -23.74
C ILE A 79 -2.80 -10.14 -23.28
N ASN A 80 -3.24 -9.13 -24.02
CA ASN A 80 -2.98 -7.73 -23.70
C ASN A 80 -3.93 -7.16 -22.65
N THR A 81 -5.09 -7.77 -22.42
CA THR A 81 -6.12 -7.27 -21.51
C THR A 81 -6.24 -8.08 -20.22
N ILE A 82 -5.61 -9.26 -20.18
CA ILE A 82 -5.74 -10.17 -19.04
C ILE A 82 -5.18 -9.58 -17.75
N ASN A 83 -4.03 -8.89 -17.80
CA ASN A 83 -3.41 -8.28 -16.63
C ASN A 83 -4.30 -7.18 -16.03
N SER A 84 -4.81 -6.27 -16.87
CA SER A 84 -5.73 -5.22 -16.40
C SER A 84 -7.04 -5.79 -15.85
N TYR A 85 -7.49 -6.92 -16.39
CA TYR A 85 -8.66 -7.61 -15.83
C TYR A 85 -8.36 -8.14 -14.41
N VAL A 86 -7.22 -8.81 -14.23
CA VAL A 86 -6.80 -9.33 -12.91
C VAL A 86 -6.64 -8.22 -11.88
N GLU A 87 -5.96 -7.13 -12.25
CA GLU A 87 -5.80 -5.95 -11.39
C GLU A 87 -7.14 -5.37 -10.97
N ASN A 88 -8.09 -5.25 -11.91
CA ASN A 88 -9.43 -4.79 -11.60
C ASN A 88 -10.21 -5.75 -10.68
N GLU A 89 -10.10 -7.05 -10.88
CA GLU A 89 -10.75 -8.03 -10.00
C GLU A 89 -10.12 -8.03 -8.60
N LYS A 90 -8.79 -7.93 -8.50
CA LYS A 90 -8.10 -7.75 -7.20
C LYS A 90 -8.57 -6.48 -6.49
N LEU A 91 -8.70 -5.36 -7.20
CA LEU A 91 -9.20 -4.13 -6.62
C LEU A 91 -10.67 -4.25 -6.17
N LYS A 92 -11.52 -4.95 -6.92
CA LYS A 92 -12.90 -5.24 -6.51
C LYS A 92 -12.94 -6.10 -5.25
N ALA A 93 -12.14 -7.16 -5.19
CA ALA A 93 -12.02 -8.03 -4.02
C ALA A 93 -11.52 -7.24 -2.80
N PHE A 94 -10.53 -6.37 -2.99
CA PHE A 94 -10.02 -5.50 -1.94
C PHE A 94 -11.07 -4.50 -1.45
N ASN A 95 -11.84 -3.90 -2.36
CA ASN A 95 -12.94 -3.00 -1.97
C ASN A 95 -14.01 -3.73 -1.16
N LYS A 96 -14.33 -4.98 -1.52
CA LYS A 96 -15.26 -5.83 -0.76
C LYS A 96 -14.72 -6.09 0.64
N LEU A 97 -13.45 -6.51 0.76
CA LEU A 97 -12.78 -6.71 2.04
C LEU A 97 -12.81 -5.45 2.91
N ILE A 98 -12.51 -4.27 2.34
CA ILE A 98 -12.56 -2.99 3.06
C ILE A 98 -13.97 -2.73 3.58
N ASP A 99 -15.01 -2.97 2.79
CA ASP A 99 -16.39 -2.69 3.18
C ASP A 99 -16.90 -3.67 4.24
N GLU A 100 -16.51 -4.92 4.18
CA GLU A 100 -16.94 -5.96 5.11
C GLU A 100 -16.14 -5.96 6.42
N LYS A 101 -14.81 -5.86 6.35
CA LYS A 101 -13.93 -6.00 7.52
C LYS A 101 -13.49 -4.67 8.12
N PHE A 102 -13.24 -3.65 7.32
CA PHE A 102 -12.62 -2.39 7.75
C PHE A 102 -13.59 -1.19 7.64
N SER A 103 -14.76 -1.28 8.31
CA SER A 103 -15.65 -0.11 8.47
C SER A 103 -14.94 1.04 9.21
N ASN A 104 -15.47 2.27 9.11
CA ASN A 104 -14.89 3.41 9.84
C ASN A 104 -14.75 3.12 11.34
N ASP A 105 -15.76 2.51 11.98
CA ASP A 105 -15.70 2.18 13.41
C ASP A 105 -14.58 1.19 13.72
N LYS A 106 -14.33 0.22 12.81
CA LYS A 106 -13.25 -0.75 12.97
C LYS A 106 -11.88 -0.13 12.76
N ILE A 107 -11.75 0.77 11.78
CA ILE A 107 -10.52 1.55 11.57
C ILE A 107 -10.23 2.40 12.83
N LEU A 108 -11.22 3.10 13.38
CA LEU A 108 -11.05 3.90 14.59
C LEU A 108 -10.63 3.03 15.79
N MET A 109 -11.27 1.87 15.97
CA MET A 109 -10.90 0.90 17.01
C MET A 109 -9.43 0.43 16.83
N LEU A 110 -9.03 0.09 15.62
CA LEU A 110 -7.66 -0.36 15.34
C LEU A 110 -6.64 0.75 15.58
N LEU A 111 -6.94 1.99 15.18
CA LEU A 111 -6.07 3.14 15.42
C LEU A 111 -5.90 3.41 16.94
N ASP A 112 -6.94 3.24 17.75
CA ASP A 112 -6.83 3.33 19.21
C ASP A 112 -5.94 2.22 19.78
N ASN A 113 -6.14 0.98 19.36
CA ASN A 113 -5.32 -0.15 19.83
C ASN A 113 -3.85 -0.05 19.37
N ILE A 114 -3.60 0.48 18.17
CA ILE A 114 -2.24 0.76 17.67
C ILE A 114 -1.59 1.86 18.54
N LYS A 115 -2.32 2.94 18.85
CA LYS A 115 -1.84 4.03 19.69
C LYS A 115 -1.51 3.55 21.11
N ASP A 116 -2.36 2.70 21.67
CA ASP A 116 -2.23 2.19 23.05
C ASP A 116 -1.30 0.97 23.15
N ARG A 117 -0.72 0.52 22.03
CA ARG A 117 0.17 -0.65 21.93
C ARG A 117 -0.51 -1.95 22.39
N ASN A 118 -1.79 -2.10 22.10
CA ASN A 118 -2.54 -3.34 22.30
C ASN A 118 -2.30 -4.28 21.10
N ASP A 119 -1.05 -4.62 20.87
CA ASP A 119 -0.55 -5.32 19.69
C ASP A 119 -1.27 -6.66 19.45
N ASP A 120 -1.62 -7.39 20.52
CA ASP A 120 -2.36 -8.67 20.42
C ASP A 120 -3.75 -8.49 19.80
N ILE A 121 -4.49 -7.44 20.18
CA ILE A 121 -5.82 -7.14 19.62
C ILE A 121 -5.70 -6.76 18.14
N VAL A 122 -4.68 -6.01 17.79
CA VAL A 122 -4.43 -5.60 16.40
C VAL A 122 -4.13 -6.83 15.53
N ASN A 123 -3.26 -7.71 16.00
CA ASN A 123 -2.90 -8.94 15.30
C ASN A 123 -4.10 -9.89 15.17
N GLU A 124 -4.84 -10.12 16.25
CA GLU A 124 -6.03 -11.00 16.23
C GLU A 124 -7.09 -10.50 15.21
N TYR A 125 -7.29 -9.19 15.14
CA TYR A 125 -8.30 -8.64 14.24
C TYR A 125 -7.86 -8.59 12.77
N VAL A 126 -6.60 -8.25 12.51
CA VAL A 126 -6.09 -8.06 11.13
C VAL A 126 -5.43 -9.34 10.64
N THR A 127 -4.26 -9.65 11.14
CA THR A 127 -3.47 -10.85 10.82
C THR A 127 -2.29 -10.97 11.80
N ASP A 128 -1.89 -12.20 12.11
CA ASP A 128 -0.67 -12.53 12.85
C ASP A 128 0.55 -12.74 11.92
N ASN A 129 0.35 -12.65 10.60
CA ASN A 129 1.41 -12.82 9.59
C ASN A 129 2.21 -11.54 9.31
N ALA A 130 1.83 -10.40 9.90
CA ALA A 130 2.50 -9.12 9.74
C ALA A 130 2.86 -8.49 11.09
N THR A 131 3.88 -7.64 11.10
CA THR A 131 4.21 -6.84 12.28
C THR A 131 3.22 -5.70 12.46
N VAL A 132 3.00 -5.23 13.70
CA VAL A 132 2.07 -4.12 13.97
C VAL A 132 2.44 -2.84 13.21
N PRO A 133 3.72 -2.46 13.03
CA PRO A 133 4.06 -1.36 12.12
C PRO A 133 3.52 -1.56 10.71
N THR A 134 3.70 -2.74 10.12
CA THR A 134 3.16 -3.07 8.78
C THR A 134 1.63 -3.03 8.74
N ILE A 135 0.97 -3.48 9.81
CA ILE A 135 -0.49 -3.37 9.94
C ILE A 135 -0.90 -1.89 10.03
N PHE A 136 -0.13 -1.04 10.73
CA PHE A 136 -0.43 0.38 10.80
C PHE A 136 -0.36 1.06 9.43
N GLU A 137 0.70 0.79 8.64
CA GLU A 137 0.81 1.26 7.24
C GLU A 137 -0.41 0.83 6.41
N TYR A 138 -0.83 -0.43 6.53
CA TYR A 138 -2.00 -0.97 5.84
C TYR A 138 -3.31 -0.28 6.24
N ILE A 139 -3.58 -0.13 7.54
CA ILE A 139 -4.77 0.55 8.05
C ILE A 139 -4.79 2.03 7.66
N LEU A 140 -3.63 2.69 7.68
CA LEU A 140 -3.47 4.06 7.21
C LEU A 140 -3.79 4.18 5.72
N GLY A 141 -3.32 3.25 4.89
CA GLY A 141 -3.65 3.17 3.47
C GLY A 141 -5.16 3.06 3.23
N ILE A 142 -5.84 2.17 3.95
CA ILE A 142 -7.30 2.01 3.86
C ILE A 142 -8.04 3.28 4.32
N ALA A 143 -7.62 3.87 5.44
CA ALA A 143 -8.22 5.11 5.96
C ALA A 143 -8.09 6.25 4.93
N TRP A 144 -6.90 6.41 4.36
CA TRP A 144 -6.65 7.44 3.36
C TRP A 144 -7.39 7.19 2.05
N TYR A 145 -7.53 5.93 1.63
CA TYR A 145 -8.32 5.56 0.47
C TYR A 145 -9.80 5.95 0.64
N ARG A 146 -10.37 5.78 1.85
CA ARG A 146 -11.73 6.24 2.18
C ARG A 146 -11.85 7.77 2.18
N ILE A 147 -10.89 8.48 2.77
CA ILE A 147 -10.79 9.95 2.74
C ILE A 147 -10.77 10.45 1.29
N SER A 148 -10.08 9.74 0.41
CA SER A 148 -10.00 10.03 -1.03
C SER A 148 -11.18 9.52 -1.86
N ASN A 149 -12.31 9.16 -1.23
CA ASN A 149 -13.51 8.62 -1.88
C ASN A 149 -13.24 7.34 -2.70
N LYS A 150 -12.31 6.50 -2.28
CA LYS A 150 -11.87 5.27 -2.96
C LYS A 150 -11.42 5.50 -4.41
N LYS A 151 -10.78 6.64 -4.67
CA LYS A 151 -10.27 6.99 -5.99
C LYS A 151 -8.89 6.38 -6.23
N GLY A 152 -8.65 6.02 -7.48
CA GLY A 152 -7.41 5.37 -7.91
C GLY A 152 -7.28 3.91 -7.50
N ASN A 153 -6.12 3.31 -7.74
CA ASN A 153 -5.83 1.94 -7.35
C ASN A 153 -4.96 1.92 -6.09
N ILE A 154 -5.57 1.73 -4.94
CA ILE A 154 -4.87 1.70 -3.65
C ILE A 154 -3.82 0.58 -3.58
N LEU A 155 -4.01 -0.52 -4.30
CA LEU A 155 -3.04 -1.62 -4.35
C LEU A 155 -1.72 -1.21 -5.03
N ASP A 156 -1.77 -0.21 -5.94
CA ASP A 156 -0.59 0.35 -6.58
C ASP A 156 0.07 1.46 -5.73
N TYR A 157 -0.67 2.01 -4.76
CA TYR A 157 -0.20 3.12 -3.95
C TYR A 157 0.47 2.68 -2.66
N MET A 158 0.04 1.54 -2.08
CA MET A 158 0.68 0.97 -0.90
C MET A 158 1.93 0.18 -1.29
N ASN A 159 3.06 0.53 -0.70
CA ASN A 159 4.30 -0.20 -0.84
C ASN A 159 4.36 -1.37 0.16
N LEU A 160 3.35 -2.24 0.11
CA LEU A 160 3.21 -3.41 0.95
C LEU A 160 3.08 -4.66 0.10
N SER A 161 3.61 -5.79 0.57
CA SER A 161 3.18 -7.08 0.05
C SER A 161 1.93 -7.53 0.81
N LEU A 162 0.92 -7.99 0.06
CA LEU A 162 -0.29 -8.56 0.61
C LEU A 162 -0.25 -10.08 0.43
N ASP A 163 -0.95 -10.81 1.28
CA ASP A 163 -1.19 -12.24 1.11
C ASP A 163 -2.35 -12.52 0.14
N ALA A 164 -2.74 -13.78 -0.01
CA ALA A 164 -3.82 -14.18 -0.91
C ALA A 164 -5.20 -13.63 -0.47
N ASP A 165 -5.36 -13.34 0.83
CA ASP A 165 -6.57 -12.76 1.41
C ASP A 165 -6.54 -11.22 1.39
N LEU A 166 -5.55 -10.64 0.70
CA LEU A 166 -5.33 -9.20 0.59
C LEU A 166 -5.04 -8.51 1.93
N LEU A 167 -4.56 -9.27 2.92
CA LEU A 167 -4.09 -8.76 4.21
C LEU A 167 -2.58 -8.46 4.16
N PRO A 168 -2.07 -7.56 5.02
CA PRO A 168 -0.67 -7.18 5.00
C PRO A 168 0.24 -8.35 5.41
N LYS A 169 1.39 -8.47 4.73
CA LYS A 169 2.40 -9.50 5.00
C LYS A 169 3.76 -8.91 5.35
N THR A 170 4.32 -8.10 4.46
CA THR A 170 5.60 -7.43 4.70
C THR A 170 5.56 -6.02 4.16
N HIS A 171 6.28 -5.11 4.81
CA HIS A 171 6.52 -3.77 4.26
C HIS A 171 7.46 -3.83 3.05
N ALA A 172 7.44 -2.80 2.22
CA ALA A 172 8.35 -2.66 1.10
C ALA A 172 9.81 -2.58 1.56
N GLY A 173 10.73 -2.98 0.69
CA GLY A 173 12.15 -2.76 0.90
C GLY A 173 12.47 -1.27 1.03
N GLY A 174 13.40 -0.91 1.93
CA GLY A 174 13.73 0.48 2.26
C GLY A 174 14.08 1.35 1.05
N GLY A 175 13.77 2.64 1.14
CA GLY A 175 14.08 3.66 0.13
C GLY A 175 12.87 4.28 -0.57
N MET A 176 11.67 3.81 -0.28
CA MET A 176 10.40 4.38 -0.76
C MET A 176 9.48 4.70 0.42
N ALA A 177 8.59 5.66 0.24
CA ALA A 177 7.54 5.95 1.21
C ALA A 177 6.58 4.76 1.36
N ASP A 178 5.93 4.63 2.52
CA ASP A 178 4.99 3.53 2.79
C ASP A 178 3.81 3.53 1.83
N ILE A 179 3.31 4.74 1.49
CA ILE A 179 2.22 4.92 0.54
C ILE A 179 2.56 6.11 -0.36
N VAL A 180 2.36 5.96 -1.68
CA VAL A 180 2.47 7.06 -2.64
C VAL A 180 1.13 7.24 -3.35
N TYR A 181 0.31 8.15 -2.84
CA TYR A 181 -1.02 8.41 -3.36
C TYR A 181 -0.97 9.45 -4.47
N LYS A 182 -1.55 9.15 -5.63
CA LYS A 182 -1.48 10.02 -6.82
C LYS A 182 -2.77 10.81 -6.99
N TYR A 183 -2.63 12.14 -7.05
CA TYR A 183 -3.72 13.06 -7.25
C TYR A 183 -3.55 13.83 -8.55
N ASP A 184 -4.42 13.60 -9.52
CA ASP A 184 -4.40 14.23 -10.85
C ASP A 184 -5.78 14.77 -11.29
N GLU A 185 -6.65 15.09 -10.32
CA GLU A 185 -8.01 15.54 -10.53
C GLU A 185 -8.13 17.07 -10.56
N ASP A 186 -9.29 17.54 -11.04
CA ASP A 186 -9.66 18.95 -10.99
C ASP A 186 -9.88 19.41 -9.53
N GLY A 187 -9.49 20.64 -9.23
CA GLY A 187 -9.69 21.28 -7.92
C GLY A 187 -8.41 21.54 -7.13
N TYR A 188 -7.32 20.83 -7.44
CA TYR A 188 -5.98 21.07 -6.88
C TYR A 188 -4.90 20.74 -7.92
N PRO A 189 -3.67 21.29 -7.79
CA PRO A 189 -2.59 20.92 -8.69
C PRO A 189 -2.31 19.43 -8.66
N LYS A 190 -2.00 18.84 -9.80
CA LYS A 190 -1.51 17.45 -9.87
C LYS A 190 -0.30 17.29 -8.95
N HIS A 191 -0.32 16.26 -8.11
CA HIS A 191 0.76 15.97 -7.18
C HIS A 191 0.70 14.54 -6.65
N ASP A 192 1.83 14.09 -6.14
CA ASP A 192 1.92 12.90 -5.32
C ASP A 192 1.89 13.29 -3.83
N LEU A 193 1.15 12.52 -3.04
CA LEU A 193 1.17 12.57 -1.59
C LEU A 193 1.89 11.33 -1.08
N LEU A 194 3.06 11.52 -0.49
CA LEU A 194 3.79 10.48 0.22
C LEU A 194 3.27 10.40 1.65
N ILE A 195 2.85 9.21 2.08
CA ILE A 195 2.41 9.00 3.46
C ILE A 195 3.42 8.07 4.12
N GLU A 196 3.94 8.51 5.25
CA GLU A 196 4.94 7.82 6.06
C GLU A 196 4.35 7.55 7.44
N ALA A 197 4.40 6.31 7.87
CA ALA A 197 3.84 5.85 9.14
C ALA A 197 4.94 5.33 10.06
N THR A 198 4.94 5.75 11.32
CA THR A 198 5.86 5.17 12.31
C THR A 198 5.17 4.92 13.64
N LEU A 199 5.62 3.88 14.33
CA LEU A 199 5.30 3.63 15.73
C LEU A 199 6.44 4.08 16.66
N SER A 200 7.49 4.68 16.12
CA SER A 200 8.57 5.27 16.93
C SER A 200 8.07 6.41 17.78
N GLU A 201 8.55 6.48 19.01
CA GLU A 201 8.17 7.51 19.98
C GLU A 201 9.39 8.27 20.50
N SER A 202 9.15 9.45 21.06
CA SER A 202 10.13 10.29 21.74
C SER A 202 11.39 10.61 20.89
N THR A 203 12.57 10.60 21.47
CA THR A 203 13.83 10.97 20.78
C THR A 203 14.18 10.03 19.61
N GLY A 204 13.72 8.78 19.63
CA GLY A 204 13.92 7.84 18.52
C GLY A 204 13.21 8.30 17.26
N GLN A 205 12.00 8.82 17.35
CA GLN A 205 11.20 9.30 16.24
C GLN A 205 11.95 10.34 15.40
N ARG A 206 12.54 11.33 16.03
CA ARG A 206 13.32 12.36 15.34
C ARG A 206 14.55 11.81 14.61
N SER A 207 15.32 10.97 15.28
CA SER A 207 16.59 10.45 14.73
C SER A 207 16.39 9.43 13.61
N MET A 208 15.28 8.71 13.61
CA MET A 208 14.98 7.63 12.67
C MET A 208 14.18 8.10 11.45
N GLU A 209 13.31 9.12 11.61
CA GLU A 209 12.29 9.45 10.60
C GLU A 209 12.57 10.74 9.83
N MET A 210 13.30 11.69 10.42
CA MET A 210 13.47 13.02 9.81
C MET A 210 14.24 12.96 8.48
N GLU A 211 15.29 12.16 8.40
CA GLU A 211 16.06 11.99 7.15
C GLU A 211 15.29 11.15 6.13
N PRO A 212 14.78 9.94 6.46
CA PRO A 212 14.05 9.14 5.50
C PRO A 212 12.87 9.87 4.85
N VAL A 213 11.99 10.49 5.63
CA VAL A 213 10.83 11.24 5.12
C VAL A 213 11.28 12.38 4.18
N SER A 214 12.32 13.13 4.59
CA SER A 214 12.86 14.22 3.75
C SER A 214 13.48 13.69 2.46
N ARG A 215 14.18 12.57 2.52
CA ARG A 215 14.80 11.93 1.37
C ARG A 215 13.76 11.33 0.42
N HIS A 216 12.75 10.62 0.92
CA HIS A 216 11.70 10.04 0.09
C HIS A 216 10.96 11.11 -0.69
N LEU A 217 10.56 12.22 -0.04
CA LEU A 217 9.91 13.33 -0.72
C LEU A 217 10.85 14.01 -1.73
N GLY A 218 12.11 14.24 -1.36
CA GLY A 218 13.10 14.86 -2.24
C GLY A 218 13.37 14.02 -3.50
N GLU A 219 13.53 12.71 -3.35
CA GLU A 219 13.71 11.80 -4.49
C GLU A 219 12.43 11.70 -5.34
N ASN A 220 11.23 11.71 -4.73
CA ASN A 220 9.99 11.74 -5.50
C ASN A 220 9.88 13.01 -6.34
N ILE A 221 10.11 14.18 -5.77
CA ILE A 221 10.13 15.46 -6.51
C ILE A 221 11.16 15.44 -7.64
N LYS A 222 12.31 14.81 -7.43
CA LYS A 222 13.33 14.66 -8.46
C LYS A 222 12.87 13.76 -9.60
N LEU A 223 12.14 12.67 -9.32
CA LEU A 223 11.59 11.74 -10.30
C LEU A 223 10.42 12.35 -11.09
N THR A 224 9.48 12.97 -10.39
CA THR A 224 8.26 13.55 -10.98
C THR A 224 8.52 14.92 -11.60
N ASN A 225 9.59 15.60 -11.17
CA ASN A 225 9.86 17.01 -11.40
C ASN A 225 8.68 17.92 -11.00
N ASN A 226 7.97 17.56 -9.92
CA ASN A 226 6.76 18.23 -9.46
C ASN A 226 6.94 18.82 -8.04
N GLU A 227 7.03 20.13 -7.95
CA GLU A 227 7.18 20.87 -6.68
C GLU A 227 5.86 20.93 -5.87
N ASN A 228 4.76 20.38 -6.41
CA ASN A 228 3.49 20.29 -5.68
C ASN A 228 3.42 19.05 -4.80
N ASP A 229 4.31 18.07 -4.99
CA ASP A 229 4.37 16.87 -4.17
C ASP A 229 4.63 17.24 -2.71
N TYR A 230 4.04 16.48 -1.79
CA TYR A 230 4.28 16.68 -0.38
C TYR A 230 4.19 15.36 0.41
N ALA A 231 4.68 15.39 1.64
CA ALA A 231 4.63 14.25 2.53
C ALA A 231 3.70 14.50 3.72
N LEU A 232 2.98 13.46 4.10
CA LEU A 232 2.23 13.37 5.33
C LEU A 232 2.94 12.38 6.26
N PHE A 233 3.39 12.84 7.41
CA PHE A 233 3.99 12.00 8.42
C PHE A 233 2.96 11.68 9.50
N VAL A 234 2.74 10.40 9.78
CA VAL A 234 1.71 9.94 10.72
C VAL A 234 2.34 9.09 11.83
N ALA A 235 2.11 9.47 13.07
CA ALA A 235 2.58 8.74 14.24
C ALA A 235 1.49 8.67 15.33
N PRO A 236 1.53 7.73 16.27
CA PRO A 236 0.64 7.73 17.43
C PRO A 236 0.73 9.03 18.23
N ILE A 237 1.94 9.45 18.52
CA ILE A 237 2.28 10.68 19.24
C ILE A 237 3.39 11.37 18.48
N LEU A 238 3.31 12.68 18.34
CA LEU A 238 4.34 13.50 17.71
C LEU A 238 5.28 14.10 18.75
N GLU A 239 6.55 13.91 18.56
CA GLU A 239 7.58 14.57 19.37
C GLU A 239 7.69 16.03 18.91
N GLU A 240 7.72 16.95 19.86
CA GLU A 240 7.63 18.40 19.59
C GLU A 240 8.75 18.91 18.64
N ARG A 241 9.98 18.39 18.80
CA ARG A 241 11.10 18.77 17.93
C ARG A 241 10.97 18.24 16.51
N ILE A 242 10.31 17.09 16.29
CA ILE A 242 10.07 16.58 14.94
C ILE A 242 9.05 17.45 14.19
N ILE A 243 8.05 17.97 14.91
CA ILE A 243 7.08 18.93 14.35
C ILE A 243 7.82 20.17 13.83
N MET A 244 8.70 20.74 14.66
CA MET A 244 9.53 21.91 14.29
C MET A 244 10.47 21.59 13.13
N ASP A 245 11.15 20.45 13.17
CA ASP A 245 12.07 20.06 12.12
C ASP A 245 11.37 19.89 10.77
N PHE A 246 10.20 19.22 10.72
CA PHE A 246 9.42 19.10 9.50
C PHE A 246 8.88 20.45 9.02
N ARG A 247 8.41 21.28 9.93
CA ARG A 247 8.00 22.65 9.61
C ARG A 247 9.12 23.45 8.95
N ASN A 248 10.35 23.33 9.45
CA ASN A 248 11.51 24.02 8.93
C ASN A 248 12.02 23.47 7.60
N ARG A 249 11.59 22.28 7.16
CA ARG A 249 11.91 21.72 5.84
C ARG A 249 11.35 22.55 4.68
N LYS A 250 10.42 23.46 4.89
CA LYS A 250 9.98 24.41 3.87
C LYS A 250 11.10 25.28 3.29
N THR A 251 12.22 25.41 3.98
CA THR A 251 13.41 26.14 3.51
C THR A 251 14.55 25.20 3.12
N TYR A 252 14.35 23.90 3.21
CA TYR A 252 15.39 22.91 2.91
C TYR A 252 15.43 22.60 1.41
N CYS A 253 16.58 22.89 0.78
CA CYS A 253 16.78 22.64 -0.65
C CYS A 253 17.37 21.24 -0.85
N TYR A 254 16.58 20.31 -1.39
CA TYR A 254 17.03 18.96 -1.72
C TYR A 254 17.70 18.93 -3.11
N PRO A 255 18.88 18.30 -3.29
CA PRO A 255 19.59 18.28 -4.57
C PRO A 255 18.91 17.36 -5.59
N LYS A 256 18.62 17.90 -6.79
CA LYS A 256 18.04 17.12 -7.90
C LYS A 256 19.08 16.42 -8.79
N GLY A 257 20.37 16.55 -8.50
CA GLY A 257 21.46 15.86 -9.19
C GLY A 257 22.01 16.55 -10.45
N ASN A 258 21.33 17.54 -11.00
CA ASN A 258 21.72 18.31 -12.19
C ASN A 258 22.22 19.74 -11.90
N GLY A 259 22.62 20.01 -10.67
CA GLY A 259 22.96 21.36 -10.19
C GLY A 259 21.76 22.20 -9.76
N SER A 260 20.54 21.68 -9.86
CA SER A 260 19.34 22.31 -9.34
C SER A 260 18.89 21.70 -8.00
N TYR A 261 17.99 22.39 -7.32
CA TYR A 261 17.49 22.06 -5.99
C TYR A 261 15.95 22.21 -5.96
N THR A 262 15.30 21.55 -4.99
CA THR A 262 13.88 21.81 -4.69
C THR A 262 13.70 23.20 -4.06
N ASN A 263 12.48 23.75 -4.13
CA ASN A 263 12.09 25.00 -3.45
C ASN A 263 11.57 24.74 -2.02
N GLY A 264 12.24 23.88 -1.28
CA GLY A 264 11.80 23.41 0.01
C GLY A 264 11.12 22.04 -0.07
N LEU A 265 10.79 21.47 1.08
CA LEU A 265 10.03 20.22 1.20
C LEU A 265 8.75 20.47 1.98
N LYS A 266 7.62 20.05 1.42
CA LYS A 266 6.31 20.18 2.04
C LYS A 266 6.03 18.94 2.88
N ILE A 267 6.23 19.00 4.19
CA ILE A 267 5.98 17.88 5.11
C ILE A 267 4.98 18.33 6.17
N ILE A 268 3.89 17.61 6.31
CA ILE A 268 2.84 17.88 7.29
C ILE A 268 2.80 16.71 8.28
N PRO A 269 3.16 16.93 9.55
CA PRO A 269 3.01 15.91 10.59
C PRO A 269 1.60 15.92 11.16
N ILE A 270 0.99 14.74 11.33
CA ILE A 270 -0.25 14.55 12.08
C ILE A 270 -0.11 13.35 13.03
N ASN A 271 -0.88 13.33 14.11
CA ASN A 271 -0.97 12.16 14.96
C ASN A 271 -2.23 11.35 14.67
N ILE A 272 -2.34 10.19 15.30
CA ILE A 272 -3.51 9.30 15.16
C ILE A 272 -4.81 10.03 15.57
N ASP A 273 -4.81 10.91 16.56
CA ASP A 273 -6.03 11.62 16.99
C ASP A 273 -6.54 12.56 15.90
N ILE A 274 -5.64 13.28 15.22
CA ILE A 274 -5.99 14.11 14.06
C ILE A 274 -6.56 13.23 12.93
N LEU A 275 -5.91 12.11 12.62
CA LEU A 275 -6.40 11.18 11.60
C LEU A 275 -7.80 10.65 11.94
N LYS A 276 -8.04 10.28 13.20
CA LYS A 276 -9.36 9.85 13.67
C LYS A 276 -10.41 10.94 13.49
N ASN A 277 -10.10 12.20 13.82
CA ASN A 277 -11.00 13.32 13.61
C ASN A 277 -11.34 13.52 12.14
N LEU A 278 -10.38 13.35 11.22
CA LEU A 278 -10.65 13.39 9.77
C LEU A 278 -11.66 12.31 9.35
N ILE A 279 -11.54 11.10 9.91
CA ILE A 279 -12.45 9.99 9.63
C ILE A 279 -13.84 10.25 10.23
N ILE A 280 -13.91 10.64 11.51
CA ILE A 280 -15.17 10.88 12.24
C ILE A 280 -15.97 12.00 11.57
N ASN A 281 -15.31 13.09 11.19
CA ASN A 281 -15.93 14.23 10.53
C ASN A 281 -16.12 14.03 9.02
N ASN A 282 -15.77 12.85 8.50
CA ASN A 282 -15.87 12.53 7.08
C ASN A 282 -15.23 13.60 6.16
N VAL A 283 -14.08 14.12 6.60
CA VAL A 283 -13.36 15.17 5.87
C VAL A 283 -12.81 14.59 4.57
N LYS A 284 -13.01 15.31 3.47
CA LYS A 284 -12.58 14.87 2.13
C LYS A 284 -11.28 15.53 1.74
N TYR A 285 -10.58 14.86 0.82
CA TYR A 285 -9.24 15.24 0.43
C TYR A 285 -9.13 16.67 -0.10
N ASP A 286 -10.12 17.18 -0.83
CA ASP A 286 -10.12 18.57 -1.35
C ASP A 286 -9.96 19.61 -0.23
N TYR A 287 -10.66 19.39 0.90
CA TYR A 287 -10.51 20.23 2.08
C TYR A 287 -9.11 20.05 2.70
N ILE A 288 -8.63 18.80 2.83
CA ILE A 288 -7.33 18.50 3.41
C ILE A 288 -6.21 19.13 2.59
N TYR A 289 -6.26 19.05 1.26
CA TYR A 289 -5.28 19.69 0.41
C TYR A 289 -5.23 21.21 0.65
N SER A 290 -6.38 21.86 0.66
CA SER A 290 -6.47 23.30 0.91
C SER A 290 -5.95 23.68 2.31
N TRP A 291 -6.25 22.86 3.30
CA TRP A 291 -5.76 23.04 4.65
C TRP A 291 -4.24 22.87 4.74
N PHE A 292 -3.68 21.81 4.18
CA PHE A 292 -2.24 21.55 4.18
C PHE A 292 -1.46 22.62 3.42
N ASP A 293 -1.98 23.09 2.29
CA ASP A 293 -1.38 24.19 1.53
C ASP A 293 -1.32 25.49 2.34
N LYS A 294 -2.41 25.81 3.08
CA LYS A 294 -2.42 26.95 4.00
C LYS A 294 -1.44 26.77 5.15
N ALA A 295 -1.41 25.60 5.77
CA ALA A 295 -0.48 25.30 6.85
C ALA A 295 0.98 25.43 6.39
N TYR A 296 1.31 24.90 5.21
CA TYR A 296 2.64 25.05 4.63
C TYR A 296 3.04 26.50 4.38
N LYS A 297 2.11 27.32 3.86
CA LYS A 297 2.33 28.73 3.55
C LYS A 297 2.30 29.65 4.78
N SER A 298 1.78 29.20 5.89
CA SER A 298 1.61 29.99 7.10
C SER A 298 2.94 30.61 7.58
N LEU A 299 2.85 31.82 8.09
CA LEU A 299 3.95 32.58 8.69
C LEU A 299 3.91 32.55 10.23
N GLU A 300 2.99 31.79 10.83
CA GLU A 300 2.97 31.61 12.27
C GLU A 300 4.30 31.07 12.77
N PRO A 301 4.81 31.54 13.92
CA PRO A 301 6.05 31.05 14.50
C PRO A 301 5.93 29.57 14.90
N ASP A 302 7.03 28.84 14.82
CA ASP A 302 7.08 27.40 15.06
C ASP A 302 6.35 26.93 16.32
N PRO A 303 6.47 27.58 17.50
CA PRO A 303 5.80 27.10 18.71
C PRO A 303 4.27 27.10 18.64
N VAL A 304 3.67 27.96 17.82
CA VAL A 304 2.19 28.10 17.71
C VAL A 304 1.64 27.59 16.40
N TRP A 305 2.51 27.28 15.43
CA TRP A 305 2.08 26.84 14.09
C TRP A 305 1.27 25.54 14.16
N PHE A 306 1.74 24.55 14.88
CA PHE A 306 1.08 23.25 14.93
C PHE A 306 -0.31 23.35 15.59
N GLU A 307 -0.42 24.11 16.66
CA GLU A 307 -1.71 24.33 17.33
C GLU A 307 -2.70 25.04 16.41
N LYS A 308 -2.32 26.19 15.85
CA LYS A 308 -3.22 27.03 15.05
C LYS A 308 -3.53 26.48 13.66
N GLU A 309 -2.55 25.90 12.99
CA GLU A 309 -2.68 25.50 11.59
C GLU A 309 -3.00 24.01 11.43
N ILE A 310 -2.74 23.20 12.45
CA ILE A 310 -3.01 21.77 12.40
C ILE A 310 -4.12 21.38 13.37
N LEU A 311 -3.94 21.57 14.70
CA LEU A 311 -4.89 21.07 15.70
C LEU A 311 -6.25 21.78 15.66
N GLU A 312 -6.28 23.11 15.50
CA GLU A 312 -7.52 23.88 15.51
C GLU A 312 -8.38 23.73 14.21
N LYS A 313 -7.90 22.99 13.22
CA LYS A 313 -8.58 22.86 11.92
C LYS A 313 -9.37 21.56 11.75
N VAL A 314 -9.26 20.63 12.68
CA VAL A 314 -9.85 19.28 12.58
C VAL A 314 -10.83 18.98 13.70
#